data_0cc667843c9dfe3d45e15e04c04791f6
#
_entry.id   0cc667843c9dfe3d45e15e04c04791f6
#
_cell.length_a   1.000
_cell.length_b   1.000
_cell.length_c   1.000
_cell.angle_alpha   90.00
_cell.angle_beta   90.00
_cell.angle_gamma   90.00
#
_symmetry.space_group_name_H-M   'P 1'
#
loop_
_entity.id
_entity.type
_entity.pdbx_description
1 polymer ?
#
loop_
_entity_poly.entity_id
_entity_poly.type
_entity_poly.pdbx_seq_one_letter_code
_entity_poly.pdbx_strand_id
1 'polypeptide(L)'
;MKNSFSTDLRITLMAIACVTFLAGCGHSANDSKNAPEAKVDRAVAAAPAVEQPESAEEEADELGPDGFEVIKADGMKTPVNVAPKGAKANIQDFAKAFCGLYPNYEPNQKMLKYLADPKAFDQEAEVYTMHCNVPNGYISSTLWTEIDRHTTMCYWNRKNGHSLVGVFMNNGSENEGSDPAFLFYDYDPKTRVMTPDKEVYQLVEKVALNKDFEDYDLKLPEEGKDIVVNLYSDNGDDGYDITEKTLKWTGHDFKLVP
;
A
#
# COMPACT_ATOMS: atom_id res chain seq x y z
N MET A 1 -13.86 -49.76 -6.14
CA MET A 1 -15.02 -48.90 -5.99
C MET A 1 -14.60 -47.50 -6.42
N LYS A 2 -15.11 -47.05 -7.55
CA LYS A 2 -14.74 -45.73 -8.14
C LYS A 2 -15.76 -44.70 -7.64
N ASN A 3 -15.30 -43.68 -6.93
CA ASN A 3 -16.13 -42.50 -6.64
C ASN A 3 -15.62 -41.34 -7.47
N SER A 4 -16.42 -40.98 -8.46
CA SER A 4 -16.30 -39.80 -9.29
C SER A 4 -16.89 -38.61 -8.51
N PHE A 5 -16.09 -37.57 -8.23
CA PHE A 5 -16.61 -36.28 -7.79
C PHE A 5 -16.66 -35.35 -9.00
N SER A 6 -17.88 -35.00 -9.37
CA SER A 6 -18.21 -34.00 -10.38
C SER A 6 -18.12 -32.61 -9.73
N THR A 7 -17.27 -31.76 -10.29
CA THR A 7 -17.15 -30.34 -9.90
C THR A 7 -18.03 -29.51 -10.80
N ASP A 8 -19.20 -29.12 -10.32
CA ASP A 8 -20.07 -28.14 -11.00
C ASP A 8 -19.54 -26.72 -10.78
N LEU A 9 -18.90 -26.18 -11.78
CA LEU A 9 -18.47 -24.79 -11.87
C LEU A 9 -19.66 -23.92 -12.29
N ARG A 10 -20.34 -23.25 -11.37
CA ARG A 10 -21.37 -22.27 -11.66
C ARG A 10 -20.76 -20.90 -11.90
N ILE A 11 -20.60 -20.54 -13.16
CA ILE A 11 -20.25 -19.19 -13.61
C ILE A 11 -21.53 -18.34 -13.50
N THR A 12 -21.56 -17.41 -12.57
CA THR A 12 -22.65 -16.41 -12.47
C THR A 12 -22.25 -15.20 -13.32
N LEU A 13 -22.84 -15.07 -14.51
CA LEU A 13 -22.76 -13.85 -15.32
C LEU A 13 -23.61 -12.76 -14.65
N MET A 14 -22.99 -11.69 -14.16
CA MET A 14 -23.69 -10.45 -13.83
C MET A 14 -23.78 -9.58 -15.08
N ALA A 15 -25.01 -9.35 -15.52
CA ALA A 15 -25.32 -8.42 -16.59
C ALA A 15 -25.29 -6.99 -16.06
N ILE A 16 -24.42 -6.15 -16.63
CA ILE A 16 -24.37 -4.72 -16.39
C ILE A 16 -25.43 -4.05 -17.27
N ALA A 17 -26.43 -3.46 -16.65
CA ALA A 17 -27.44 -2.64 -17.32
C ALA A 17 -26.88 -1.20 -17.48
N CYS A 18 -26.55 -0.81 -18.72
CA CYS A 18 -26.32 0.57 -19.10
C CYS A 18 -27.62 1.37 -19.06
N VAL A 19 -27.70 2.36 -18.18
CA VAL A 19 -28.75 3.41 -18.23
C VAL A 19 -28.15 4.67 -18.84
N THR A 20 -28.50 4.90 -20.10
CA THR A 20 -28.26 6.14 -20.82
C THR A 20 -29.28 7.19 -20.39
N PHE A 21 -28.86 8.33 -19.83
CA PHE A 21 -29.67 9.52 -19.70
C PHE A 21 -29.26 10.53 -20.74
N LEU A 22 -30.19 10.80 -21.67
CA LEU A 22 -30.16 11.86 -22.66
C LEU A 22 -30.94 13.08 -22.15
N ALA A 23 -30.46 14.25 -22.54
CA ALA A 23 -31.16 15.49 -22.85
C ALA A 23 -31.40 16.53 -21.74
N GLY A 24 -30.95 17.72 -22.05
CA GLY A 24 -31.35 18.97 -21.45
C GLY A 24 -30.68 20.16 -22.13
N CYS A 25 -31.13 20.54 -23.34
CA CYS A 25 -30.82 21.81 -23.98
C CYS A 25 -31.41 22.97 -23.18
N GLY A 26 -30.62 24.01 -22.95
CA GLY A 26 -31.10 25.33 -22.47
C GLY A 26 -30.32 26.45 -23.13
N HIS A 27 -30.92 27.03 -24.18
CA HIS A 27 -30.52 28.29 -24.80
C HIS A 27 -30.79 29.45 -23.84
N SER A 28 -29.87 30.39 -23.74
CA SER A 28 -30.23 31.79 -23.48
C SER A 28 -29.21 32.71 -24.15
N ALA A 29 -29.70 33.43 -25.12
CA ALA A 29 -29.05 34.53 -25.79
C ALA A 29 -29.12 35.81 -24.90
N ASN A 30 -28.07 36.60 -24.91
CA ASN A 30 -28.25 38.05 -24.80
C ASN A 30 -27.15 38.81 -25.53
N ASP A 31 -27.64 39.67 -26.43
CA ASP A 31 -26.97 40.72 -27.20
C ASP A 31 -26.29 41.78 -26.32
N SER A 32 -25.18 42.35 -26.82
CA SER A 32 -24.97 43.79 -27.00
C SER A 32 -23.59 44.10 -27.59
N LYS A 33 -23.58 44.50 -28.81
CA LYS A 33 -23.10 45.75 -29.47
C LYS A 33 -21.99 46.54 -28.75
N ASN A 34 -20.81 46.68 -29.38
CA ASN A 34 -20.32 47.85 -30.12
C ASN A 34 -18.81 47.75 -30.39
N ALA A 35 -18.45 47.95 -31.65
CA ALA A 35 -17.11 48.25 -32.12
C ALA A 35 -16.77 49.74 -31.85
N PRO A 36 -15.52 50.24 -32.02
CA PRO A 36 -14.95 50.40 -33.34
C PRO A 36 -13.46 50.06 -33.51
N GLU A 37 -13.10 49.91 -34.78
CA GLU A 37 -11.78 49.73 -35.36
C GLU A 37 -10.75 50.81 -34.95
N ALA A 38 -9.49 50.32 -34.79
CA ALA A 38 -8.32 51.17 -35.06
C ALA A 38 -7.25 50.28 -35.71
N LYS A 39 -7.01 50.54 -36.99
CA LYS A 39 -5.84 50.06 -37.75
C LYS A 39 -4.58 50.70 -37.20
N VAL A 40 -3.57 49.92 -36.93
CA VAL A 40 -2.18 50.37 -36.93
C VAL A 40 -1.33 49.29 -37.60
N ASP A 41 -0.87 49.62 -38.80
CA ASP A 41 0.23 48.97 -39.49
C ASP A 41 1.49 49.08 -38.66
N ARG A 42 2.16 47.94 -38.40
CA ARG A 42 3.58 47.99 -38.10
C ARG A 42 4.30 46.71 -38.52
N ALA A 43 5.31 46.97 -39.29
CA ALA A 43 6.33 46.16 -39.90
C ALA A 43 6.72 44.84 -39.21
N VAL A 44 6.87 43.84 -40.07
CA VAL A 44 7.55 42.57 -39.88
C VAL A 44 9.02 42.80 -39.51
N ALA A 45 9.42 42.40 -38.33
CA ALA A 45 10.82 42.15 -37.99
C ALA A 45 10.92 40.67 -37.63
N ALA A 46 11.69 39.94 -38.44
CA ALA A 46 12.03 38.53 -38.18
C ALA A 46 12.81 38.42 -36.84
N ALA A 47 12.27 37.69 -35.89
CA ALA A 47 12.98 37.27 -34.69
C ALA A 47 13.75 35.96 -34.97
N PRO A 48 14.95 35.80 -34.42
CA PRO A 48 15.79 34.63 -34.67
C PRO A 48 15.18 33.38 -34.03
N ALA A 49 15.44 32.24 -34.70
CA ALA A 49 15.11 30.93 -34.21
C ALA A 49 15.73 30.71 -32.80
N VAL A 50 14.88 30.53 -31.81
CA VAL A 50 15.30 30.03 -30.49
C VAL A 50 15.47 28.53 -30.64
N GLU A 51 16.73 28.08 -30.61
CA GLU A 51 17.09 26.68 -30.42
C GLU A 51 16.43 26.22 -29.14
N GLN A 52 15.58 25.18 -29.23
CA GLN A 52 15.09 24.45 -28.09
C GLN A 52 16.29 23.78 -27.41
N PRO A 53 16.44 23.91 -26.11
CA PRO A 53 17.40 23.06 -25.41
C PRO A 53 16.85 21.62 -25.40
N GLU A 54 17.50 20.79 -26.18
CA GLU A 54 17.50 19.36 -26.10
C GLU A 54 18.28 19.02 -24.81
N SER A 55 17.57 18.79 -23.70
CA SER A 55 18.07 18.05 -22.53
C SER A 55 17.07 18.12 -21.37
N ALA A 56 16.13 17.22 -21.37
CA ALA A 56 15.28 16.92 -20.21
C ALA A 56 15.17 15.40 -20.01
N GLU A 57 16.26 14.66 -20.22
CA GLU A 57 16.31 13.20 -19.99
C GLU A 57 17.46 12.76 -19.07
N GLU A 58 18.05 13.65 -18.26
CA GLU A 58 19.14 13.28 -17.33
C GLU A 58 18.91 13.73 -15.88
N GLU A 59 17.68 13.78 -15.37
CA GLU A 59 17.43 14.03 -13.93
C GLU A 59 16.78 12.84 -13.20
N ALA A 60 16.94 11.62 -13.68
CA ALA A 60 16.38 10.43 -13.02
C ALA A 60 17.34 9.77 -12.00
N ASP A 61 18.58 10.22 -11.84
CA ASP A 61 19.62 9.49 -11.07
C ASP A 61 19.99 10.12 -9.71
N GLU A 62 19.26 11.11 -9.18
CA GLU A 62 19.42 11.58 -7.79
C GLU A 62 18.20 11.25 -6.90
N LEU A 63 17.47 10.19 -7.17
CA LEU A 63 16.60 9.58 -6.18
C LEU A 63 17.53 8.93 -5.15
N GLY A 64 17.57 9.51 -3.94
CA GLY A 64 18.25 8.90 -2.79
C GLY A 64 17.81 7.43 -2.59
N PRO A 65 18.44 6.71 -1.66
CA PRO A 65 18.22 5.26 -1.49
C PRO A 65 16.73 4.96 -1.50
N ASP A 66 16.32 3.93 -2.25
CA ASP A 66 14.94 3.48 -2.36
C ASP A 66 14.30 3.52 -0.96
N GLY A 67 13.17 4.18 -0.82
CA GLY A 67 12.49 4.35 0.45
C GLY A 67 12.28 3.02 1.19
N PHE A 68 12.21 1.90 0.47
CA PHE A 68 12.12 0.56 1.02
C PHE A 68 13.42 0.15 1.74
N GLU A 69 14.58 0.39 1.16
CA GLU A 69 15.87 0.07 1.79
C GLU A 69 16.09 0.88 3.08
N VAL A 70 15.62 2.13 3.11
CA VAL A 70 15.62 2.94 4.34
C VAL A 70 14.75 2.31 5.42
N ILE A 71 13.58 1.80 5.05
CA ILE A 71 12.68 1.13 6.01
C ILE A 71 13.32 -0.15 6.55
N LYS A 72 13.92 -0.98 5.69
CA LYS A 72 14.65 -2.21 6.11
C LYS A 72 15.77 -1.88 7.08
N ALA A 73 16.55 -0.84 6.79
CA ALA A 73 17.69 -0.46 7.61
C ALA A 73 17.31 0.14 8.98
N ASP A 74 16.25 0.94 9.05
CA ASP A 74 15.93 1.79 10.20
C ASP A 74 14.60 1.48 10.88
N GLY A 75 13.70 0.75 10.24
CA GLY A 75 12.35 0.50 10.75
C GLY A 75 12.33 -0.13 12.14
N MET A 76 13.22 -1.10 12.42
CA MET A 76 13.35 -1.73 13.74
C MET A 76 14.29 -0.97 14.70
N LYS A 77 14.66 0.28 14.40
CA LYS A 77 15.49 1.13 15.25
C LYS A 77 14.80 2.43 15.61
N THR A 78 13.87 2.90 14.77
CA THR A 78 13.30 4.24 14.84
C THR A 78 11.90 4.23 15.46
N PRO A 79 11.68 4.89 16.62
CA PRO A 79 10.36 5.10 17.17
C PRO A 79 9.53 6.03 16.28
N VAL A 80 8.21 5.79 16.22
CA VAL A 80 7.27 6.54 15.39
C VAL A 80 6.27 7.29 16.27
N ASN A 81 6.22 8.61 16.15
CA ASN A 81 5.24 9.43 16.87
C ASN A 81 3.87 9.35 16.18
N VAL A 82 2.83 9.06 16.96
CA VAL A 82 1.45 8.97 16.49
C VAL A 82 0.65 10.17 16.96
N ALA A 83 -0.08 10.81 16.07
CA ALA A 83 -1.00 11.91 16.37
C ALA A 83 -2.46 11.46 16.15
N PRO A 84 -3.11 10.79 17.13
CA PRO A 84 -4.47 10.31 16.99
C PRO A 84 -5.46 11.45 16.77
N LYS A 85 -6.40 11.28 15.82
CA LYS A 85 -7.51 12.23 15.60
C LYS A 85 -8.57 12.13 16.71
N GLY A 86 -8.66 10.99 17.40
CA GLY A 86 -9.66 10.72 18.44
C GLY A 86 -9.06 10.42 19.81
N ALA A 87 -9.94 9.98 20.73
CA ALA A 87 -9.52 9.59 22.08
C ALA A 87 -8.62 8.34 22.08
N LYS A 88 -8.76 7.47 21.08
CA LYS A 88 -7.92 6.29 20.87
C LYS A 88 -7.38 6.32 19.46
N ALA A 89 -6.12 5.91 19.31
CA ALA A 89 -5.53 5.69 18.00
C ALA A 89 -6.20 4.50 17.30
N ASN A 90 -6.32 4.58 15.98
CA ASN A 90 -6.82 3.51 15.11
C ASN A 90 -5.83 3.26 13.97
N ILE A 91 -6.16 2.32 13.08
CA ILE A 91 -5.26 1.92 11.99
C ILE A 91 -4.88 3.08 11.06
N GLN A 92 -5.78 4.03 10.81
CA GLN A 92 -5.48 5.19 9.96
C GLN A 92 -4.45 6.12 10.62
N ASP A 93 -4.50 6.27 11.95
CA ASP A 93 -3.52 7.06 12.69
C ASP A 93 -2.14 6.41 12.67
N PHE A 94 -2.07 5.08 12.85
CA PHE A 94 -0.83 4.31 12.76
C PHE A 94 -0.23 4.35 11.36
N ALA A 95 -1.05 4.10 10.33
CA ALA A 95 -0.61 4.15 8.94
C ALA A 95 -0.12 5.53 8.53
N LYS A 96 -0.85 6.60 8.92
CA LYS A 96 -0.42 7.97 8.66
C LYS A 96 0.93 8.28 9.30
N ALA A 97 1.15 7.82 10.53
CA ALA A 97 2.40 8.06 11.25
C ALA A 97 3.57 7.30 10.61
N PHE A 98 3.39 6.01 10.33
CA PHE A 98 4.41 5.15 9.72
C PHE A 98 4.76 5.61 8.30
N CYS A 99 3.76 5.73 7.42
CA CYS A 99 3.99 6.17 6.04
C CYS A 99 4.52 7.59 5.96
N GLY A 100 4.14 8.48 6.92
CA GLY A 100 4.66 9.84 7.00
C GLY A 100 6.13 9.90 7.42
N LEU A 101 6.66 8.90 8.13
CA LEU A 101 8.07 8.78 8.45
C LEU A 101 8.88 8.25 7.25
N TYR A 102 8.25 7.39 6.42
CA TYR A 102 8.87 6.75 5.26
C TYR A 102 8.10 7.07 3.97
N PRO A 103 8.04 8.36 3.57
CA PRO A 103 7.19 8.78 2.45
C PRO A 103 7.77 8.44 1.07
N ASN A 104 9.04 8.04 0.97
CA ASN A 104 9.71 7.76 -0.30
C ASN A 104 9.43 6.34 -0.84
N TYR A 105 8.79 5.48 -0.06
CA TYR A 105 8.31 4.20 -0.55
C TYR A 105 6.94 4.38 -1.20
N GLU A 106 6.80 3.99 -2.47
CA GLU A 106 5.62 4.32 -3.28
C GLU A 106 4.28 3.86 -2.68
N PRO A 107 4.10 2.61 -2.19
CA PRO A 107 2.87 2.21 -1.51
C PRO A 107 2.51 3.09 -0.32
N ASN A 108 3.52 3.60 0.40
CA ASN A 108 3.30 4.53 1.53
C ASN A 108 2.80 5.90 1.02
N GLN A 109 3.31 6.40 -0.09
CA GLN A 109 2.83 7.65 -0.71
C GLN A 109 1.36 7.52 -1.11
N LYS A 110 0.99 6.39 -1.75
CA LYS A 110 -0.39 6.13 -2.15
C LYS A 110 -1.31 6.02 -0.93
N MET A 111 -0.85 5.35 0.12
CA MET A 111 -1.59 5.25 1.38
C MET A 111 -1.80 6.63 2.03
N LEU A 112 -0.79 7.50 2.05
CA LEU A 112 -0.92 8.87 2.56
C LEU A 112 -1.91 9.70 1.73
N LYS A 113 -1.88 9.59 0.39
CA LYS A 113 -2.83 10.24 -0.50
C LYS A 113 -4.26 9.78 -0.23
N TYR A 114 -4.49 8.49 -0.11
CA TYR A 114 -5.77 7.92 0.26
C TYR A 114 -6.26 8.41 1.64
N LEU A 115 -5.40 8.40 2.65
CA LEU A 115 -5.74 8.84 4.01
C LEU A 115 -6.03 10.35 4.11
N ALA A 116 -5.51 11.16 3.18
CA ALA A 116 -5.81 12.59 3.08
C ALA A 116 -7.23 12.83 2.55
N ASP A 117 -7.63 12.17 1.49
CA ASP A 117 -8.96 12.22 0.90
C ASP A 117 -9.37 10.89 0.25
N PRO A 118 -10.01 9.98 1.02
CA PRO A 118 -10.42 8.68 0.50
C PRO A 118 -11.44 8.73 -0.64
N LYS A 119 -12.20 9.85 -0.75
CA LYS A 119 -13.23 10.00 -1.79
C LYS A 119 -12.66 10.49 -3.11
N ALA A 120 -11.58 11.27 -3.06
CA ALA A 120 -10.89 11.76 -4.24
C ALA A 120 -9.81 10.79 -4.75
N PHE A 121 -9.52 9.70 -4.01
CA PHE A 121 -8.54 8.72 -4.42
C PHE A 121 -9.11 7.84 -5.54
N ASP A 122 -8.58 7.99 -6.74
CA ASP A 122 -8.93 7.20 -7.91
C ASP A 122 -8.00 5.98 -8.02
N GLN A 123 -8.50 4.81 -7.66
CA GLN A 123 -7.72 3.58 -7.63
C GLN A 123 -7.26 3.14 -9.03
N GLU A 124 -8.08 3.37 -10.07
CA GLU A 124 -7.74 3.00 -11.45
C GLU A 124 -6.63 3.91 -11.99
N ALA A 125 -6.74 5.22 -11.78
CA ALA A 125 -5.72 6.18 -12.20
C ALA A 125 -4.38 5.98 -11.46
N GLU A 126 -4.45 5.55 -10.21
CA GLU A 126 -3.25 5.32 -9.40
C GLU A 126 -2.64 3.92 -9.59
N VAL A 127 -3.33 3.01 -10.29
CA VAL A 127 -2.99 1.57 -10.43
C VAL A 127 -2.76 0.86 -9.10
N TYR A 128 -3.27 1.42 -8.00
CA TYR A 128 -3.19 0.90 -6.65
C TYR A 128 -4.56 0.61 -6.09
N THR A 129 -4.71 -0.53 -5.44
CA THR A 129 -5.88 -0.81 -4.60
C THR A 129 -5.59 -0.39 -3.19
N MET A 130 -6.49 0.43 -2.67
CA MET A 130 -6.52 0.80 -1.27
C MET A 130 -7.67 0.06 -0.57
N HIS A 131 -7.35 -0.64 0.51
CA HIS A 131 -8.35 -1.29 1.34
C HIS A 131 -8.17 -0.85 2.80
N CYS A 132 -9.24 -0.38 3.45
CA CYS A 132 -9.17 0.11 4.84
C CYS A 132 -10.38 -0.37 5.63
N ASN A 133 -10.16 -1.23 6.61
CA ASN A 133 -11.15 -1.76 7.54
C ASN A 133 -10.85 -1.27 8.95
N VAL A 134 -11.30 -0.04 9.28
CA VAL A 134 -11.05 0.58 10.58
C VAL A 134 -11.59 -0.23 11.76
N PRO A 135 -12.82 -0.80 11.70
CA PRO A 135 -13.33 -1.66 12.77
C PRO A 135 -12.43 -2.86 13.11
N ASN A 136 -11.84 -3.47 12.09
CA ASN A 136 -10.95 -4.63 12.26
C ASN A 136 -9.48 -4.23 12.45
N GLY A 137 -9.16 -2.94 12.31
CA GLY A 137 -7.79 -2.44 12.52
C GLY A 137 -6.83 -2.81 11.40
N TYR A 138 -7.29 -2.80 10.14
CA TYR A 138 -6.54 -3.23 8.98
C TYR A 138 -6.52 -2.15 7.88
N ILE A 139 -5.39 -2.01 7.19
CA ILE A 139 -5.25 -1.17 6.00
C ILE A 139 -4.17 -1.75 5.07
N SER A 140 -4.39 -1.67 3.76
CA SER A 140 -3.39 -2.03 2.74
C SER A 140 -3.40 -1.10 1.55
N SER A 141 -2.23 -1.00 0.91
CA SER A 141 -1.98 -0.35 -0.38
C SER A 141 -1.26 -1.36 -1.26
N THR A 142 -1.86 -1.82 -2.35
CA THR A 142 -1.32 -2.87 -3.21
C THR A 142 -1.30 -2.40 -4.66
N LEU A 143 -0.15 -2.52 -5.31
CA LEU A 143 0.02 -2.26 -6.75
C LEU A 143 -0.60 -3.40 -7.57
N TRP A 144 -1.43 -3.05 -8.55
CA TRP A 144 -2.04 -3.97 -9.50
C TRP A 144 -1.18 -4.10 -10.77
N THR A 145 -0.09 -4.82 -10.68
CA THR A 145 0.76 -5.15 -11.83
C THR A 145 1.33 -6.57 -11.63
N GLU A 146 2.17 -7.02 -12.54
CA GLU A 146 2.93 -8.27 -12.38
C GLU A 146 3.98 -8.17 -11.24
N ILE A 147 4.23 -6.95 -10.76
CA ILE A 147 5.13 -6.66 -9.65
C ILE A 147 4.33 -6.63 -8.35
N ASP A 148 4.64 -7.51 -7.41
CA ASP A 148 4.03 -7.47 -6.07
C ASP A 148 4.70 -6.41 -5.20
N ARG A 149 4.11 -5.20 -5.22
CA ARG A 149 4.57 -4.08 -4.37
C ARG A 149 3.43 -3.59 -3.51
N HIS A 150 3.59 -3.71 -2.18
CA HIS A 150 2.53 -3.34 -1.26
C HIS A 150 3.04 -2.91 0.12
N THR A 151 2.15 -2.24 0.87
CA THR A 151 2.23 -2.05 2.32
C THR A 151 0.93 -2.50 2.95
N THR A 152 1.00 -3.41 3.89
CA THR A 152 -0.13 -3.88 4.71
C THR A 152 0.15 -3.61 6.17
N MET A 153 -0.85 -3.10 6.90
CA MET A 153 -0.75 -2.83 8.33
C MET A 153 -1.99 -3.34 9.05
N CYS A 154 -1.78 -3.88 10.25
CA CYS A 154 -2.86 -4.15 11.19
C CYS A 154 -2.39 -3.93 12.64
N TYR A 155 -3.33 -3.97 13.62
CA TYR A 155 -2.96 -3.88 15.01
C TYR A 155 -3.79 -4.80 15.91
N TRP A 156 -3.19 -5.19 17.03
CA TRP A 156 -3.79 -6.00 18.08
C TRP A 156 -3.81 -5.23 19.40
N ASN A 157 -4.94 -5.25 20.09
CA ASN A 157 -5.02 -4.69 21.44
C ASN A 157 -4.39 -5.66 22.46
N ARG A 158 -3.37 -5.20 23.18
CA ARG A 158 -2.70 -5.94 24.26
C ARG A 158 -3.46 -5.79 25.58
N LYS A 159 -3.36 -6.80 26.44
CA LYS A 159 -4.02 -6.79 27.76
C LYS A 159 -3.50 -5.69 28.69
N ASN A 160 -2.28 -5.18 28.47
CA ASN A 160 -1.69 -4.08 29.24
C ASN A 160 -2.20 -2.68 28.80
N GLY A 161 -3.10 -2.60 27.82
CA GLY A 161 -3.64 -1.35 27.29
C GLY A 161 -2.83 -0.73 26.13
N HIS A 162 -1.72 -1.34 25.74
CA HIS A 162 -0.96 -0.99 24.55
C HIS A 162 -1.58 -1.60 23.30
N SER A 163 -1.05 -1.26 22.15
CA SER A 163 -1.38 -1.94 20.88
C SER A 163 -0.09 -2.42 20.21
N LEU A 164 -0.08 -3.67 19.77
CA LEU A 164 0.93 -4.16 18.84
C LEU A 164 0.52 -3.75 17.44
N VAL A 165 1.39 -3.08 16.70
CA VAL A 165 1.18 -2.71 15.29
C VAL A 165 2.13 -3.52 14.44
N GLY A 166 1.58 -4.27 13.47
CA GLY A 166 2.34 -5.01 12.47
C GLY A 166 2.31 -4.29 11.13
N VAL A 167 3.44 -4.29 10.46
CA VAL A 167 3.62 -3.79 9.10
C VAL A 167 4.25 -4.89 8.28
N PHE A 168 3.68 -5.21 7.14
CA PHE A 168 4.28 -6.08 6.14
C PHE A 168 4.33 -5.34 4.81
N MET A 169 5.46 -5.45 4.14
CA MET A 169 5.73 -4.78 2.87
C MET A 169 6.39 -5.77 1.92
N ASN A 170 6.17 -5.58 0.63
CA ASN A 170 6.92 -6.26 -0.41
C ASN A 170 7.32 -5.24 -1.48
N ASN A 171 8.58 -5.23 -1.88
CA ASN A 171 9.14 -4.37 -2.92
C ASN A 171 9.56 -5.22 -4.12
N GLY A 172 8.69 -6.12 -4.57
CA GLY A 172 8.97 -6.94 -5.74
C GLY A 172 9.37 -6.12 -6.96
N SER A 173 10.19 -6.69 -7.82
CA SER A 173 10.59 -6.14 -9.10
C SER A 173 10.50 -7.20 -10.20
N GLU A 174 10.37 -6.77 -11.47
CA GLU A 174 10.30 -7.69 -12.61
C GLU A 174 11.56 -8.57 -12.75
N ASN A 175 12.70 -8.07 -12.27
CA ASN A 175 14.00 -8.73 -12.45
C ASN A 175 14.48 -9.52 -11.23
N GLU A 176 14.03 -9.12 -10.03
CA GLU A 176 14.57 -9.61 -8.76
C GLU A 176 13.55 -10.44 -7.95
N GLY A 177 12.28 -10.47 -8.42
CA GLY A 177 11.21 -11.19 -7.73
C GLY A 177 10.72 -10.48 -6.47
N SER A 178 10.34 -11.24 -5.45
CA SER A 178 9.82 -10.75 -4.17
C SER A 178 10.96 -10.24 -3.29
N ASP A 179 10.76 -9.11 -2.62
CA ASP A 179 11.65 -8.60 -1.56
C ASP A 179 10.78 -8.20 -0.35
N PRO A 180 10.40 -9.17 0.49
CA PRO A 180 9.51 -8.94 1.62
C PRO A 180 10.24 -8.36 2.83
N ALA A 181 9.53 -7.50 3.58
CA ALA A 181 9.98 -7.01 4.88
C ALA A 181 8.81 -6.87 5.85
N PHE A 182 9.07 -7.08 7.12
CA PHE A 182 8.06 -6.89 8.18
C PHE A 182 8.65 -6.15 9.36
N LEU A 183 7.78 -5.41 10.08
CA LEU A 183 8.12 -4.64 11.27
C LEU A 183 7.03 -4.81 12.31
N PHE A 184 7.41 -4.73 13.58
CA PHE A 184 6.47 -4.72 14.69
C PHE A 184 6.79 -3.60 15.67
N TYR A 185 5.73 -2.96 16.17
CA TYR A 185 5.84 -1.84 17.11
C TYR A 185 4.88 -2.02 18.27
N ASP A 186 5.35 -1.71 19.48
CA ASP A 186 4.50 -1.54 20.66
C ASP A 186 4.08 -0.06 20.76
N TYR A 187 2.80 0.22 20.62
CA TYR A 187 2.23 1.56 20.79
C TYR A 187 1.76 1.77 22.22
N ASP A 188 2.34 2.74 22.92
CA ASP A 188 1.88 3.20 24.21
C ASP A 188 0.93 4.41 24.04
N PRO A 189 -0.37 4.29 24.42
CA PRO A 189 -1.33 5.38 24.26
C PRO A 189 -1.03 6.59 25.18
N LYS A 190 -0.20 6.44 26.22
CA LYS A 190 0.18 7.54 27.12
C LYS A 190 1.23 8.42 26.49
N THR A 191 2.27 7.83 25.93
CA THR A 191 3.35 8.55 25.24
C THR A 191 3.00 8.87 23.78
N ARG A 192 2.05 8.15 23.19
CA ARG A 192 1.66 8.21 21.77
C ARG A 192 2.82 7.89 20.84
N VAL A 193 3.66 6.96 21.24
CA VAL A 193 4.81 6.51 20.47
C VAL A 193 4.67 5.03 20.15
N MET A 194 4.91 4.65 18.90
CA MET A 194 5.17 3.28 18.47
C MET A 194 6.68 3.03 18.61
N THR A 195 7.08 2.14 19.50
CA THR A 195 8.48 1.74 19.69
C THR A 195 8.70 0.37 19.05
N PRO A 196 9.81 0.15 18.30
CA PRO A 196 10.09 -1.16 17.72
C PRO A 196 10.03 -2.30 18.74
N ASP A 197 9.18 -3.31 18.47
CA ASP A 197 9.01 -4.49 19.32
C ASP A 197 9.92 -5.63 18.81
N LYS A 198 11.13 -5.65 19.36
CA LYS A 198 12.16 -6.61 18.95
C LYS A 198 11.82 -8.05 19.31
N GLU A 199 11.06 -8.27 20.39
CA GLU A 199 10.70 -9.61 20.83
C GLU A 199 9.73 -10.27 19.84
N VAL A 200 8.69 -9.54 19.46
CA VAL A 200 7.75 -10.02 18.42
C VAL A 200 8.43 -10.14 17.08
N TYR A 201 9.27 -9.16 16.69
CA TYR A 201 10.02 -9.21 15.45
C TYR A 201 10.87 -10.50 15.36
N GLN A 202 11.69 -10.80 16.37
CA GLN A 202 12.55 -11.98 16.40
C GLN A 202 11.76 -13.29 16.40
N LEU A 203 10.57 -13.32 17.03
CA LEU A 203 9.69 -14.47 16.99
C LEU A 203 9.21 -14.78 15.58
N VAL A 204 8.76 -13.75 14.85
CA VAL A 204 8.28 -13.87 13.46
C VAL A 204 9.45 -14.17 12.53
N GLU A 205 10.57 -13.45 12.68
CA GLU A 205 11.81 -13.64 11.91
C GLU A 205 12.29 -15.11 11.95
N LYS A 206 12.28 -15.72 13.11
CA LYS A 206 12.67 -17.14 13.28
C LYS A 206 11.80 -18.11 12.46
N VAL A 207 10.55 -17.75 12.20
CA VAL A 207 9.63 -18.56 11.38
C VAL A 207 9.78 -18.22 9.91
N ALA A 208 9.79 -16.93 9.57
CA ALA A 208 9.82 -16.43 8.19
C ALA A 208 11.19 -16.67 7.51
N LEU A 209 12.29 -16.41 8.20
CA LEU A 209 13.65 -16.58 7.67
C LEU A 209 14.22 -17.98 8.00
N ASN A 210 13.40 -19.02 7.87
CA ASN A 210 13.87 -20.39 8.02
C ASN A 210 14.68 -20.82 6.79
N LYS A 211 15.91 -21.29 7.01
CA LYS A 211 16.88 -21.65 5.96
C LYS A 211 16.45 -22.80 5.04
N ASP A 212 15.41 -23.55 5.44
CA ASP A 212 14.85 -24.63 4.64
C ASP A 212 13.93 -24.12 3.51
N PHE A 213 13.69 -22.81 3.43
CA PHE A 213 12.81 -22.16 2.48
C PHE A 213 13.54 -20.99 1.79
N GLU A 214 13.15 -20.70 0.54
CA GLU A 214 13.79 -19.69 -0.31
C GLU A 214 13.15 -18.31 -0.15
N ASP A 215 11.83 -18.28 0.10
CA ASP A 215 11.07 -17.04 0.23
C ASP A 215 9.92 -17.21 1.24
N TYR A 216 9.31 -16.10 1.63
CA TYR A 216 8.17 -16.08 2.54
C TYR A 216 7.18 -14.95 2.22
N ASP A 217 5.94 -15.15 2.65
CA ASP A 217 4.89 -14.13 2.67
C ASP A 217 4.21 -14.10 4.04
N LEU A 218 3.90 -12.92 4.56
CA LEU A 218 3.16 -12.72 5.79
C LEU A 218 1.75 -12.22 5.51
N LYS A 219 0.76 -13.02 5.86
CA LYS A 219 -0.64 -12.58 5.86
C LYS A 219 -1.01 -11.99 7.22
N LEU A 220 -0.95 -10.66 7.31
CA LEU A 220 -1.49 -9.93 8.45
C LEU A 220 -3.02 -10.01 8.42
N PRO A 221 -3.69 -10.32 9.55
CA PRO A 221 -5.11 -10.59 9.55
C PRO A 221 -5.95 -9.31 9.37
N GLU A 222 -6.86 -9.30 8.39
CA GLU A 222 -7.99 -8.38 8.36
C GLU A 222 -9.10 -8.86 9.30
N GLU A 223 -9.35 -10.17 9.29
CA GLU A 223 -10.28 -10.83 10.19
C GLU A 223 -9.54 -11.83 11.08
N GLY A 224 -10.00 -11.97 12.33
CA GLY A 224 -9.31 -12.81 13.30
C GLY A 224 -8.14 -12.10 13.98
N LYS A 225 -7.11 -12.85 14.36
CA LYS A 225 -5.97 -12.30 15.10
C LYS A 225 -4.65 -13.02 14.83
N ASP A 226 -4.68 -14.09 14.08
CA ASP A 226 -3.51 -14.95 13.89
C ASP A 226 -2.78 -14.51 12.60
N ILE A 227 -1.45 -14.52 12.63
CA ILE A 227 -0.62 -14.28 11.45
C ILE A 227 -0.40 -15.62 10.75
N VAL A 228 -0.54 -15.64 9.43
CA VAL A 228 -0.17 -16.78 8.61
C VAL A 228 1.14 -16.44 7.89
N VAL A 229 2.11 -17.34 7.97
CA VAL A 229 3.38 -17.27 7.26
C VAL A 229 3.38 -18.36 6.21
N ASN A 230 3.38 -17.99 4.94
CA ASN A 230 3.62 -18.90 3.84
C ASN A 230 5.12 -18.96 3.57
N LEU A 231 5.67 -20.16 3.52
CA LEU A 231 7.08 -20.42 3.25
C LEU A 231 7.17 -21.17 1.94
N TYR A 232 8.02 -20.72 1.04
CA TYR A 232 8.16 -21.23 -0.31
C TYR A 232 9.47 -22.00 -0.44
N SER A 233 9.41 -23.21 -1.03
CA SER A 233 10.58 -23.99 -1.40
C SER A 233 10.47 -24.46 -2.84
N ASP A 234 11.59 -24.44 -3.57
CA ASP A 234 11.68 -24.99 -4.93
C ASP A 234 11.28 -26.45 -4.95
N ASN A 235 10.39 -26.85 -5.83
CA ASN A 235 9.98 -28.23 -6.01
C ASN A 235 10.65 -28.93 -7.21
N GLY A 236 11.55 -28.23 -7.92
CA GLY A 236 12.31 -28.75 -9.06
C GLY A 236 11.55 -28.83 -10.39
N ASP A 237 10.27 -28.47 -10.43
CA ASP A 237 9.37 -28.56 -11.60
C ASP A 237 8.81 -27.18 -12.01
N ASP A 238 9.66 -26.14 -12.03
CA ASP A 238 9.30 -24.74 -12.33
C ASP A 238 8.18 -24.17 -11.41
N GLY A 239 8.09 -24.64 -10.16
CA GLY A 239 7.10 -24.22 -9.20
C GLY A 239 7.62 -24.22 -7.76
N TYR A 240 6.74 -23.86 -6.83
CA TYR A 240 7.03 -23.81 -5.40
C TYR A 240 6.07 -24.68 -4.61
N ASP A 241 6.62 -25.43 -3.64
CA ASP A 241 5.82 -25.99 -2.55
C ASP A 241 5.60 -24.93 -1.48
N ILE A 242 4.37 -24.84 -0.97
CA ILE A 242 4.00 -23.85 0.05
C ILE A 242 3.77 -24.57 1.38
N THR A 243 4.53 -24.19 2.39
CA THR A 243 4.33 -24.63 3.78
C THR A 243 3.74 -23.47 4.59
N GLU A 244 2.51 -23.65 5.10
CA GLU A 244 1.85 -22.68 5.95
C GLU A 244 2.21 -22.88 7.42
N LYS A 245 2.57 -21.80 8.11
CA LYS A 245 2.76 -21.73 9.56
C LYS A 245 1.81 -20.69 10.15
N THR A 246 1.18 -21.03 11.26
CA THR A 246 0.27 -20.13 11.97
C THR A 246 0.91 -19.63 13.26
N LEU A 247 0.97 -18.32 13.41
CA LEU A 247 1.35 -17.62 14.63
C LEU A 247 0.08 -17.16 15.34
N LYS A 248 -0.32 -17.88 16.38
CA LYS A 248 -1.55 -17.63 17.13
C LYS A 248 -1.38 -16.50 18.13
N TRP A 249 -2.31 -15.54 18.12
CA TRP A 249 -2.33 -14.42 19.06
C TRP A 249 -2.62 -14.87 20.50
N THR A 250 -1.78 -14.48 21.46
CA THR A 250 -1.91 -14.83 22.89
C THR A 250 -2.65 -13.77 23.71
N GLY A 251 -2.85 -12.59 23.15
CA GLY A 251 -3.33 -11.39 23.84
C GLY A 251 -2.21 -10.43 24.27
N HIS A 252 -0.95 -10.77 23.94
CA HIS A 252 0.23 -9.93 24.17
C HIS A 252 1.26 -10.05 23.04
N ASP A 253 1.53 -11.24 22.60
CA ASP A 253 2.48 -11.67 21.57
C ASP A 253 1.89 -12.82 20.73
N PHE A 254 2.72 -13.53 19.99
CA PHE A 254 2.32 -14.68 19.22
C PHE A 254 2.97 -15.98 19.73
N LYS A 255 2.33 -17.09 19.40
CA LYS A 255 2.87 -18.44 19.62
C LYS A 255 2.74 -19.25 18.34
N LEU A 256 3.84 -19.85 17.88
CA LEU A 256 3.82 -20.78 16.76
C LEU A 256 2.96 -22.00 17.13
N VAL A 257 2.02 -22.33 16.24
CA VAL A 257 1.21 -23.55 16.33
C VAL A 257 1.91 -24.64 15.52
N PRO A 258 2.01 -25.85 16.07
CA PRO A 258 2.62 -27.00 15.38
C PRO A 258 1.93 -27.34 14.08
#